data_77432918ca11db60e0a3b4e59666757a
#
_entry.id   77432918ca11db60e0a3b4e59666757a
#
_cell.length_a   1.000
_cell.length_b   1.000
_cell.length_c   1.000
_cell.angle_alpha   90.00
_cell.angle_beta   90.00
_cell.angle_gamma   90.00
#
_symmetry.space_group_name_H-M   'P 1'
#
loop_
_entity.id
_entity.type
_entity.pdbx_description
1 polymer ?
#
loop_
_entity_poly.entity_id
_entity_poly.type
_entity_poly.pdbx_seq_one_letter_code
_entity_poly.pdbx_strand_id
1 'polypeptide(L)'
;MRFMKKTKIYSLILCMMLIVAMAFSTVGCNTKKQDAPSATEAVTQETVDNSQVEETVDEVAESEVQVLGEGQSKFLFTVVDKDGNETNFEIHTDKETVGEALLELELISGEDGEFGLYVKQVNGITADYDVDQTYWAFYVDGEYAMSGVDATNVEEGKTYAFKVEK
;
A
#
# COMPACT_ATOMS: atom_id res chain seq x y z
N MET A 1 -36.20 -1.97 16.90
CA MET A 1 -34.82 -1.57 16.59
C MET A 1 -33.88 -1.92 17.74
N ARG A 2 -33.46 -3.17 17.88
CA ARG A 2 -32.52 -3.59 18.95
C ARG A 2 -31.84 -4.94 18.64
N PHE A 3 -31.47 -5.21 17.40
CA PHE A 3 -30.84 -6.49 17.05
C PHE A 3 -29.38 -6.38 16.57
N MET A 4 -28.81 -5.18 16.38
CA MET A 4 -27.46 -5.01 15.81
C MET A 4 -26.31 -4.94 16.83
N LYS A 5 -26.55 -5.07 18.14
CA LYS A 5 -25.46 -4.98 19.15
C LYS A 5 -24.98 -6.34 19.69
N LYS A 6 -25.66 -7.44 19.38
CA LYS A 6 -25.29 -8.76 19.95
C LYS A 6 -24.22 -9.51 19.18
N THR A 7 -24.08 -9.29 17.88
CA THR A 7 -23.09 -9.99 17.06
C THR A 7 -21.65 -9.56 17.32
N LYS A 8 -21.42 -8.28 17.63
CA LYS A 8 -20.07 -7.78 17.96
C LYS A 8 -19.53 -8.28 19.31
N ILE A 9 -20.41 -8.60 20.25
CA ILE A 9 -20.01 -9.09 21.57
C ILE A 9 -19.60 -10.55 21.51
N TYR A 10 -20.23 -11.38 20.68
CA TYR A 10 -19.86 -12.78 20.51
C TYR A 10 -18.53 -12.98 19.80
N SER A 11 -18.17 -12.07 18.87
CA SER A 11 -16.88 -12.07 18.18
C SER A 11 -15.72 -11.77 19.13
N LEU A 12 -15.90 -10.83 20.06
CA LEU A 12 -14.90 -10.50 21.09
C LEU A 12 -14.66 -11.63 22.11
N ILE A 13 -15.72 -12.36 22.49
CA ILE A 13 -15.62 -13.48 23.44
C ILE A 13 -14.95 -14.69 22.78
N LEU A 14 -15.21 -14.93 21.49
CA LEU A 14 -14.58 -16.03 20.74
C LEU A 14 -13.07 -15.81 20.56
N CYS A 15 -12.63 -14.57 20.34
CA CYS A 15 -11.21 -14.22 20.23
C CYS A 15 -10.43 -14.41 21.54
N MET A 16 -11.07 -14.14 22.69
CA MET A 16 -10.42 -14.30 24.00
C MET A 16 -10.20 -15.77 24.40
N MET A 17 -11.04 -16.69 23.92
CA MET A 17 -10.90 -18.14 24.23
C MET A 17 -9.79 -18.82 23.43
N LEU A 18 -9.37 -18.26 22.28
CA LEU A 18 -8.30 -18.82 21.43
C LEU A 18 -6.88 -18.47 21.91
N ILE A 19 -6.72 -17.44 22.73
CA ILE A 19 -5.40 -17.00 23.22
C ILE A 19 -4.88 -17.86 24.39
N VAL A 20 -5.75 -18.56 25.10
CA VAL A 20 -5.38 -19.36 26.28
C VAL A 20 -4.82 -20.75 25.93
N ALA A 21 -4.95 -21.20 24.68
CA ALA A 21 -4.57 -22.56 24.29
C ALA A 21 -3.14 -22.73 23.76
N MET A 22 -2.33 -21.66 23.62
CA MET A 22 -0.98 -21.75 23.03
C MET A 22 0.21 -21.52 23.98
N ALA A 23 -0.01 -21.69 25.28
CA ALA A 23 1.05 -21.47 26.28
C ALA A 23 1.54 -22.75 26.95
N PHE A 24 1.85 -23.80 26.22
CA PHE A 24 2.65 -24.91 26.76
C PHE A 24 3.35 -25.67 25.63
N SER A 25 4.58 -25.33 25.31
CA SER A 25 5.61 -26.27 24.85
C SER A 25 6.95 -25.52 24.69
N THR A 26 7.62 -25.32 25.80
CA THR A 26 9.08 -25.15 25.82
C THR A 26 9.64 -26.39 26.46
N VAL A 27 10.68 -26.95 25.95
CA VAL A 27 11.83 -27.58 26.61
C VAL A 27 12.59 -28.45 25.62
N GLY A 28 13.89 -28.21 25.51
CA GLY A 28 14.84 -29.22 25.20
C GLY A 28 16.12 -28.74 24.52
N CYS A 29 17.05 -28.35 25.35
CA CYS A 29 18.51 -28.26 25.28
C CYS A 29 19.19 -29.41 24.51
N ASN A 30 20.31 -29.23 23.85
CA ASN A 30 21.67 -29.40 24.38
C ASN A 30 22.71 -29.64 23.28
N THR A 31 23.71 -28.84 23.15
CA THR A 31 25.12 -28.95 23.55
C THR A 31 26.08 -29.78 22.68
N LYS A 32 27.19 -29.09 22.43
CA LYS A 32 28.64 -29.48 22.30
C LYS A 32 29.16 -29.66 20.89
N LYS A 33 30.12 -28.90 20.58
CA LYS A 33 31.54 -28.65 20.91
C LYS A 33 32.48 -29.12 19.81
N GLN A 34 33.38 -28.18 19.45
CA GLN A 34 34.81 -28.26 19.20
C GLN A 34 35.26 -28.94 17.88
N ASP A 35 36.13 -28.39 17.07
CA ASP A 35 37.46 -27.78 17.30
C ASP A 35 37.92 -27.02 16.06
N ALA A 36 38.66 -25.95 16.26
CA ALA A 36 39.62 -25.37 15.33
C ALA A 36 40.95 -26.17 15.47
N PRO A 37 42.02 -25.97 14.68
CA PRO A 37 42.57 -24.65 14.32
C PRO A 37 43.38 -24.60 12.96
N SER A 38 43.85 -23.37 12.73
CA SER A 38 45.19 -22.97 12.25
C SER A 38 45.47 -22.78 10.79
N ALA A 39 45.70 -21.59 10.48
CA ALA A 39 46.91 -20.82 10.09
C ALA A 39 47.26 -20.91 8.60
N THR A 40 47.59 -19.85 7.87
CA THR A 40 48.61 -18.84 8.02
C THR A 40 48.73 -18.09 6.68
N GLU A 41 48.82 -16.74 6.77
CA GLU A 41 49.61 -15.81 5.94
C GLU A 41 49.38 -15.80 4.39
N ALA A 42 49.41 -14.70 3.69
CA ALA A 42 50.04 -13.39 3.85
C ALA A 42 49.53 -12.42 2.79
N VAL A 43 49.34 -11.15 3.20
CA VAL A 43 49.82 -9.91 2.58
C VAL A 43 49.87 -9.79 1.05
N THR A 44 49.10 -8.81 0.52
CA THR A 44 49.67 -7.64 -0.16
C THR A 44 48.60 -6.55 -0.33
N GLN A 45 48.93 -5.37 0.17
CA GLN A 45 48.32 -4.06 -0.14
C GLN A 45 48.55 -3.73 -1.61
N GLU A 46 47.54 -3.10 -2.22
CA GLU A 46 47.82 -1.88 -2.97
C GLU A 46 46.54 -1.02 -3.10
N THR A 47 46.74 0.16 -2.75
CA THR A 47 45.97 1.39 -2.71
C THR A 47 45.54 1.94 -4.07
N VAL A 48 44.54 2.86 -3.96
CA VAL A 48 44.21 3.99 -4.88
C VAL A 48 43.19 3.64 -5.97
N ASP A 49 41.99 4.21 -5.98
CA ASP A 49 41.73 5.57 -6.36
C ASP A 49 40.32 6.01 -5.96
N ASN A 50 40.25 7.20 -5.43
CA ASN A 50 39.10 7.96 -5.06
C ASN A 50 38.47 8.54 -6.34
N SER A 51 37.28 8.10 -6.72
CA SER A 51 36.45 8.87 -7.64
C SER A 51 35.11 9.10 -6.98
N GLN A 52 35.03 10.25 -6.32
CA GLN A 52 33.78 10.91 -5.97
C GLN A 52 32.98 11.11 -7.23
N VAL A 53 31.90 10.37 -7.37
CA VAL A 53 30.75 10.81 -8.15
C VAL A 53 29.81 11.42 -7.12
N GLU A 54 29.82 12.74 -7.04
CA GLU A 54 28.72 13.52 -6.49
C GLU A 54 27.49 13.24 -7.36
N GLU A 55 26.71 12.24 -6.98
CA GLU A 55 25.30 12.25 -7.34
C GLU A 55 24.65 13.34 -6.50
N THR A 56 24.33 14.43 -7.15
CA THR A 56 23.34 15.39 -6.64
C THR A 56 22.03 14.63 -6.50
N VAL A 57 21.77 14.14 -5.34
CA VAL A 57 20.41 13.76 -4.93
C VAL A 57 19.62 15.05 -4.89
N ASP A 58 18.84 15.29 -5.95
CA ASP A 58 17.69 16.16 -5.87
C ASP A 58 16.90 15.69 -4.63
N GLU A 59 16.74 16.59 -3.70
CA GLU A 59 15.91 16.44 -2.51
C GLU A 59 14.45 16.35 -2.97
N VAL A 60 14.08 15.17 -3.48
CA VAL A 60 12.68 14.80 -3.64
C VAL A 60 12.17 14.69 -2.22
N ALA A 61 11.31 15.60 -1.82
CA ALA A 61 10.56 15.52 -0.57
C ALA A 61 10.02 14.09 -0.47
N GLU A 62 10.54 13.33 0.48
CA GLU A 62 10.12 11.96 0.77
C GLU A 62 8.67 12.05 1.26
N SER A 63 7.72 11.95 0.33
CA SER A 63 6.30 11.95 0.67
C SER A 63 6.06 10.67 1.46
N GLU A 64 5.70 10.84 2.71
CA GLU A 64 5.45 9.75 3.65
C GLU A 64 4.38 8.82 3.06
N VAL A 65 4.74 7.55 2.80
CA VAL A 65 3.81 6.56 2.26
C VAL A 65 2.96 6.02 3.40
N GLN A 66 1.64 6.18 3.30
CA GLN A 66 0.68 5.67 4.26
C GLN A 66 0.28 4.24 3.91
N VAL A 67 0.38 3.30 4.85
CA VAL A 67 -0.04 1.90 4.64
C VAL A 67 -1.48 1.74 5.11
N LEU A 68 -2.37 1.29 4.23
CA LEU A 68 -3.80 1.13 4.50
C LEU A 68 -4.30 -0.24 4.05
N GLY A 69 -5.36 -0.69 4.73
CA GLY A 69 -6.05 -1.94 4.42
C GLY A 69 -5.36 -3.18 4.99
N GLU A 70 -5.95 -4.32 4.70
CA GLU A 70 -5.48 -5.64 5.11
C GLU A 70 -5.72 -6.62 3.94
N GLY A 71 -4.76 -7.51 3.67
CA GLY A 71 -4.88 -8.48 2.59
C GLY A 71 -3.53 -9.02 2.15
N GLN A 72 -3.55 -9.96 1.21
CA GLN A 72 -2.35 -10.62 0.70
C GLN A 72 -1.76 -9.90 -0.51
N SER A 73 -2.61 -9.26 -1.30
CA SER A 73 -2.19 -8.45 -2.45
C SER A 73 -1.90 -7.02 -2.01
N LYS A 74 -0.95 -6.38 -2.66
CA LYS A 74 -0.61 -4.99 -2.40
C LYS A 74 -0.25 -4.22 -3.67
N PHE A 75 -0.54 -2.94 -3.66
CA PHE A 75 -0.20 -2.02 -4.74
C PHE A 75 0.08 -0.61 -4.21
N LEU A 76 0.75 0.20 -5.02
CA LEU A 76 0.94 1.62 -4.73
C LEU A 76 -0.19 2.44 -5.32
N PHE A 77 -0.68 3.40 -4.54
CA PHE A 77 -1.74 4.31 -4.95
C PHE A 77 -1.34 5.75 -4.66
N THR A 78 -1.40 6.60 -5.69
CA THR A 78 -1.04 8.02 -5.60
C THR A 78 -2.25 8.89 -5.91
N VAL A 79 -2.46 9.91 -5.11
CA VAL A 79 -3.47 10.95 -5.31
C VAL A 79 -2.77 12.26 -5.62
N VAL A 80 -3.09 12.88 -6.76
CA VAL A 80 -2.53 14.17 -7.18
C VAL A 80 -3.66 15.18 -7.23
N ASP A 81 -3.61 16.20 -6.38
CA ASP A 81 -4.63 17.24 -6.34
C ASP A 81 -4.47 18.26 -7.49
N LYS A 82 -5.37 19.23 -7.55
CA LYS A 82 -5.36 20.30 -8.57
C LYS A 82 -4.13 21.21 -8.52
N ASP A 83 -3.44 21.26 -7.39
CA ASP A 83 -2.26 22.09 -7.15
C ASP A 83 -0.96 21.31 -7.40
N GLY A 84 -1.08 19.99 -7.73
CA GLY A 84 0.02 19.08 -8.00
C GLY A 84 0.62 18.44 -6.74
N ASN A 85 -0.03 18.58 -5.59
CA ASN A 85 0.45 17.89 -4.38
C ASN A 85 0.14 16.41 -4.48
N GLU A 86 1.11 15.58 -4.10
CA GLU A 86 0.99 14.12 -4.13
C GLU A 86 0.83 13.56 -2.73
N THR A 87 -0.09 12.61 -2.60
CA THR A 87 -0.25 11.77 -1.40
C THR A 87 -0.10 10.32 -1.83
N ASN A 88 0.79 9.57 -1.16
CA ASN A 88 1.12 8.21 -1.53
C ASN A 88 0.65 7.21 -0.48
N PHE A 89 0.10 6.10 -0.96
CA PHE A 89 -0.42 5.00 -0.16
C PHE A 89 0.15 3.66 -0.65
N GLU A 90 0.45 2.75 0.28
CA GLU A 90 0.56 1.32 0.01
C GLU A 90 -0.74 0.66 0.48
N ILE A 91 -1.49 0.12 -0.47
CA ILE A 91 -2.80 -0.49 -0.21
C ILE A 91 -2.64 -2.00 -0.11
N HIS A 92 -3.13 -2.59 0.98
CA HIS A 92 -3.24 -4.03 1.17
C HIS A 92 -4.70 -4.45 1.02
N THR A 93 -4.97 -5.51 0.24
CA THR A 93 -6.33 -5.93 -0.06
C THR A 93 -6.43 -7.40 -0.47
N ASP A 94 -7.62 -7.98 -0.29
CA ASP A 94 -8.03 -9.24 -0.89
C ASP A 94 -9.12 -9.04 -1.96
N LYS A 95 -9.38 -7.78 -2.36
CA LYS A 95 -10.34 -7.47 -3.42
C LYS A 95 -9.78 -7.78 -4.80
N GLU A 96 -10.68 -8.07 -5.74
CA GLU A 96 -10.32 -8.39 -7.12
C GLU A 96 -9.99 -7.13 -7.92
N THR A 97 -10.72 -6.02 -7.69
CA THR A 97 -10.51 -4.79 -8.44
C THR A 97 -9.97 -3.66 -7.57
N VAL A 98 -9.28 -2.73 -8.23
CA VAL A 98 -8.75 -1.52 -7.60
C VAL A 98 -9.89 -0.66 -7.04
N GLY A 99 -11.01 -0.58 -7.77
CA GLY A 99 -12.19 0.15 -7.34
C GLY A 99 -12.77 -0.39 -6.05
N GLU A 100 -12.96 -1.72 -5.93
CA GLU A 100 -13.47 -2.34 -4.70
C GLU A 100 -12.54 -2.09 -3.52
N ALA A 101 -11.22 -2.19 -3.72
CA ALA A 101 -10.23 -1.94 -2.67
C ALA A 101 -10.28 -0.49 -2.16
N LEU A 102 -10.30 0.47 -3.07
CA LEU A 102 -10.33 1.89 -2.72
C LEU A 102 -11.68 2.35 -2.14
N LEU A 103 -12.80 1.76 -2.58
CA LEU A 103 -14.13 2.00 -2.00
C LEU A 103 -14.25 1.45 -0.57
N GLU A 104 -13.71 0.25 -0.30
CA GLU A 104 -13.72 -0.33 1.05
C GLU A 104 -12.96 0.52 2.06
N LEU A 105 -11.88 1.16 1.62
CA LEU A 105 -11.06 2.06 2.43
C LEU A 105 -11.60 3.50 2.48
N GLU A 106 -12.74 3.76 1.83
CA GLU A 106 -13.34 5.09 1.70
C GLU A 106 -12.37 6.12 1.06
N LEU A 107 -11.37 5.64 0.31
CA LEU A 107 -10.42 6.50 -0.40
C LEU A 107 -11.03 7.11 -1.66
N ILE A 108 -12.04 6.47 -2.24
CA ILE A 108 -12.79 7.01 -3.38
C ILE A 108 -14.29 6.96 -3.10
N SER A 109 -15.01 7.89 -3.72
CA SER A 109 -16.46 7.83 -3.82
C SER A 109 -16.94 8.47 -5.12
N GLY A 110 -18.13 8.10 -5.56
CA GLY A 110 -18.67 8.56 -6.84
C GLY A 110 -20.09 8.09 -7.06
N GLU A 111 -20.53 8.15 -8.30
CA GLU A 111 -21.86 7.75 -8.76
C GLU A 111 -21.75 6.67 -9.82
N ASP A 112 -22.72 5.77 -9.87
CA ASP A 112 -22.81 4.78 -10.94
C ASP A 112 -23.10 5.48 -12.26
N GLY A 113 -22.19 5.37 -13.24
CA GLY A 113 -22.30 5.93 -14.56
C GLY A 113 -22.59 4.87 -15.63
N GLU A 114 -22.82 5.31 -16.86
CA GLU A 114 -23.08 4.41 -18.00
C GLU A 114 -21.87 3.50 -18.31
N PHE A 115 -20.65 3.93 -17.94
CA PHE A 115 -19.41 3.23 -18.22
C PHE A 115 -18.69 2.72 -16.94
N GLY A 116 -19.42 2.59 -15.84
CA GLY A 116 -18.89 2.20 -14.53
C GLY A 116 -18.88 3.35 -13.52
N LEU A 117 -18.08 3.22 -12.47
CA LEU A 117 -18.03 4.20 -11.40
C LEU A 117 -17.44 5.54 -11.88
N TYR A 118 -18.25 6.59 -11.85
CA TYR A 118 -17.78 7.97 -12.03
C TYR A 118 -17.29 8.53 -10.70
N VAL A 119 -15.97 8.55 -10.52
CA VAL A 119 -15.33 9.00 -9.28
C VAL A 119 -15.42 10.52 -9.15
N LYS A 120 -16.02 11.00 -8.07
CA LYS A 120 -16.17 12.44 -7.74
C LYS A 120 -15.30 12.89 -6.57
N GLN A 121 -14.90 11.96 -5.72
CA GLN A 121 -14.05 12.27 -4.55
C GLN A 121 -12.94 11.24 -4.43
N VAL A 122 -11.71 11.71 -4.17
CA VAL A 122 -10.55 10.89 -3.86
C VAL A 122 -9.83 11.48 -2.66
N ASN A 123 -9.56 10.66 -1.64
CA ASN A 123 -8.91 11.06 -0.40
C ASN A 123 -9.53 12.33 0.22
N GLY A 124 -10.86 12.41 0.22
CA GLY A 124 -11.61 13.55 0.76
C GLY A 124 -11.62 14.81 -0.14
N ILE A 125 -10.92 14.79 -1.28
CA ILE A 125 -10.88 15.91 -2.23
C ILE A 125 -11.93 15.68 -3.32
N THR A 126 -12.80 16.65 -3.55
CA THR A 126 -13.84 16.60 -4.58
C THR A 126 -13.36 17.27 -5.87
N ALA A 127 -13.61 16.61 -7.01
CA ALA A 127 -13.51 17.17 -8.35
C ALA A 127 -14.81 16.84 -9.09
N ASP A 128 -15.51 17.86 -9.58
CA ASP A 128 -16.80 17.71 -10.22
C ASP A 128 -16.88 18.63 -11.46
N TYR A 129 -16.98 18.00 -12.64
CA TYR A 129 -16.94 18.71 -13.90
C TYR A 129 -18.05 19.73 -14.07
N ASP A 130 -19.23 19.46 -13.49
CA ASP A 130 -20.37 20.37 -13.57
C ASP A 130 -20.22 21.60 -12.67
N VAL A 131 -19.33 21.53 -11.67
CA VAL A 131 -19.13 22.59 -10.68
C VAL A 131 -17.93 23.46 -11.02
N ASP A 132 -16.77 22.83 -11.28
CA ASP A 132 -15.50 23.53 -11.45
C ASP A 132 -14.70 23.11 -12.69
N GLN A 133 -15.31 22.30 -13.54
CA GLN A 133 -14.72 21.74 -14.78
C GLN A 133 -13.47 20.90 -14.52
N THR A 134 -13.39 20.30 -13.36
CA THR A 134 -12.35 19.33 -13.02
C THR A 134 -12.95 17.93 -12.87
N TYR A 135 -12.12 16.92 -13.08
CA TYR A 135 -12.48 15.52 -12.90
C TYR A 135 -11.29 14.70 -12.41
N TRP A 136 -11.57 13.53 -11.85
CA TRP A 136 -10.54 12.59 -11.44
C TRP A 136 -10.17 11.67 -12.61
N ALA A 137 -8.99 11.87 -13.16
CA ALA A 137 -8.40 11.03 -14.19
C ALA A 137 -7.68 9.83 -13.57
N PHE A 138 -7.97 8.63 -14.03
CA PHE A 138 -7.37 7.39 -13.52
C PHE A 138 -6.17 6.98 -14.35
N TYR A 139 -5.09 6.56 -13.69
CA TYR A 139 -3.82 6.15 -14.30
C TYR A 139 -3.37 4.80 -13.77
N VAL A 140 -2.73 4.01 -14.64
CA VAL A 140 -2.07 2.74 -14.33
C VAL A 140 -0.64 2.82 -14.83
N ASP A 141 0.36 2.62 -13.95
CA ASP A 141 1.79 2.73 -14.26
C ASP A 141 2.16 4.05 -14.98
N GLY A 142 1.49 5.13 -14.60
CA GLY A 142 1.72 6.47 -15.15
C GLY A 142 1.04 6.75 -16.49
N GLU A 143 0.34 5.79 -17.08
CA GLU A 143 -0.43 5.96 -18.32
C GLU A 143 -1.91 6.13 -18.03
N TYR A 144 -2.59 7.00 -18.78
CA TYR A 144 -4.04 7.19 -18.67
C TYR A 144 -4.77 5.85 -18.91
N ALA A 145 -5.59 5.44 -17.94
CA ALA A 145 -6.25 4.15 -17.98
C ALA A 145 -7.32 4.10 -19.07
N MET A 146 -7.37 2.98 -19.79
CA MET A 146 -8.40 2.72 -20.82
C MET A 146 -9.69 2.12 -20.25
N SER A 147 -9.66 1.74 -18.95
CA SER A 147 -10.79 1.15 -18.22
C SER A 147 -11.05 1.94 -16.94
N GLY A 148 -12.29 1.92 -16.45
CA GLY A 148 -12.64 2.47 -15.14
C GLY A 148 -11.95 1.71 -14.02
N VAL A 149 -11.83 2.35 -12.86
CA VAL A 149 -11.18 1.80 -11.66
C VAL A 149 -11.89 0.53 -11.16
N ASP A 150 -13.20 0.47 -11.29
CA ASP A 150 -14.08 -0.66 -10.95
C ASP A 150 -13.91 -1.89 -11.87
N ALA A 151 -13.42 -1.67 -13.08
CA ALA A 151 -13.12 -2.71 -14.07
C ALA A 151 -11.62 -3.06 -14.15
N THR A 152 -10.77 -2.44 -13.32
CA THR A 152 -9.32 -2.66 -13.31
C THR A 152 -8.97 -3.63 -12.19
N ASN A 153 -8.39 -4.78 -12.53
CA ASN A 153 -7.96 -5.77 -11.55
C ASN A 153 -6.75 -5.28 -10.75
N VAL A 154 -6.67 -5.72 -9.50
CA VAL A 154 -5.48 -5.54 -8.68
C VAL A 154 -4.35 -6.42 -9.22
N GLU A 155 -3.22 -5.82 -9.55
CA GLU A 155 -2.01 -6.52 -9.97
C GLU A 155 -0.85 -6.10 -9.06
N GLU A 156 -0.12 -7.09 -8.54
CA GLU A 156 1.01 -6.86 -7.65
C GLU A 156 2.14 -6.10 -8.38
N GLY A 157 2.71 -5.10 -7.69
CA GLY A 157 3.80 -4.30 -8.23
C GLY A 157 3.39 -3.18 -9.18
N LYS A 158 2.10 -3.05 -9.50
CA LYS A 158 1.59 -1.91 -10.26
C LYS A 158 1.39 -0.69 -9.39
N THR A 159 1.43 0.47 -10.06
CA THR A 159 1.10 1.76 -9.47
C THR A 159 -0.19 2.27 -10.08
N TYR A 160 -1.13 2.63 -9.23
CA TYR A 160 -2.38 3.27 -9.63
C TYR A 160 -2.41 4.70 -9.12
N ALA A 161 -3.00 5.60 -9.88
CA ALA A 161 -3.12 6.98 -9.45
C ALA A 161 -4.42 7.62 -9.90
N PHE A 162 -4.93 8.54 -9.08
CA PHE A 162 -5.92 9.51 -9.49
C PHE A 162 -5.30 10.91 -9.52
N LYS A 163 -5.53 11.62 -10.61
CA LYS A 163 -5.07 13.01 -10.77
C LYS A 163 -6.24 13.91 -11.12
N VAL A 164 -6.29 15.09 -10.53
CA VAL A 164 -7.28 16.10 -10.92
C VAL A 164 -6.86 16.73 -12.24
N GLU A 165 -7.75 16.66 -13.22
CA GLU A 165 -7.56 17.25 -14.56
C GLU A 165 -8.72 18.15 -14.97
N LYS A 166 -8.57 18.89 -16.09
CA LYS A 166 -9.53 19.84 -16.67
C LYS A 166 -9.85 19.49 -18.11
#